data_5d1458996436ff6a1566060ea72af2bc
#
_entry.id   5d1458996436ff6a1566060ea72af2bc
#
_cell.length_a   1.000
_cell.length_b   1.000
_cell.length_c   1.000
_cell.angle_alpha   90.00
_cell.angle_beta   90.00
_cell.angle_gamma   90.00
#
_symmetry.space_group_name_H-M   'P 1'
#
loop_
_entity.id
_entity.type
_entity.pdbx_description
1 polymer ?
#
loop_
_entity_poly.entity_id
_entity_poly.type
_entity_poly.pdbx_seq_one_letter_code
_entity_poly.pdbx_strand_id
1 'polypeptide(L)'
;MGLQRVQSLRKEVTYPVPKYLITGEPDYITETEKLFKNELSGVSVFRSEPFFLEITPLMVDKGTALMWLADSLGIRREQVMACGDGYNDITMISEAGIGVAMENAQEPAKNAADFVTLSNDDNGVAAAIKKFAL
;
A
#
# COMPACT_ATOMS: atom_id res chain seq x y z
N MET A 1 -7.70 -13.00 19.19
CA MET A 1 -6.44 -12.27 19.41
C MET A 1 -6.74 -11.11 20.34
N GLY A 2 -6.11 -11.02 21.52
CA GLY A 2 -6.43 -9.99 22.50
C GLY A 2 -5.53 -8.76 22.28
N LEU A 3 -6.07 -7.56 22.53
CA LEU A 3 -5.26 -6.34 22.62
C LEU A 3 -4.52 -6.33 23.96
N GLN A 4 -3.23 -6.08 23.91
CA GLN A 4 -2.39 -5.92 25.10
C GLN A 4 -1.83 -4.50 25.13
N ARG A 5 -2.09 -3.76 26.21
CA ARG A 5 -1.48 -2.45 26.46
C ARG A 5 -0.15 -2.65 27.14
N VAL A 6 0.93 -2.09 26.61
CA VAL A 6 2.27 -2.19 27.16
C VAL A 6 2.85 -0.81 27.46
N GLN A 7 3.73 -0.71 28.46
CA GLN A 7 4.40 0.53 28.80
C GLN A 7 5.64 0.81 27.94
N SER A 8 6.26 -0.23 27.39
CA SER A 8 7.45 -0.14 26.57
C SER A 8 7.49 -1.25 25.54
N LEU A 9 7.28 -0.91 24.28
CA LEU A 9 7.41 -1.87 23.16
C LEU A 9 8.78 -2.54 23.14
N ARG A 10 9.86 -1.80 23.42
CA ARG A 10 11.23 -2.34 23.42
C ARG A 10 11.45 -3.46 24.43
N LYS A 11 10.72 -3.44 25.55
CA LYS A 11 10.84 -4.48 26.60
C LYS A 11 9.95 -5.68 26.32
N GLU A 12 8.79 -5.44 25.73
CA GLU A 12 7.75 -6.45 25.54
C GLU A 12 7.85 -7.19 24.20
N VAL A 13 8.28 -6.48 23.15
CA VAL A 13 8.43 -7.07 21.81
C VAL A 13 9.85 -7.61 21.67
N THR A 14 10.00 -8.90 21.99
CA THR A 14 11.29 -9.63 21.92
C THR A 14 11.39 -10.56 20.71
N TYR A 15 10.43 -10.49 19.78
CA TYR A 15 10.32 -11.33 18.60
C TYR A 15 10.23 -10.45 17.33
N PRO A 16 10.60 -10.99 16.16
CA PRO A 16 10.44 -10.27 14.90
C PRO A 16 8.99 -9.91 14.64
N VAL A 17 8.72 -8.65 14.27
CA VAL A 17 7.40 -8.19 13.85
C VAL A 17 7.42 -7.82 12.37
N PRO A 18 6.41 -8.20 11.59
CA PRO A 18 6.36 -7.93 10.15
C PRO A 18 6.14 -6.45 9.85
N LYS A 19 5.42 -5.73 10.73
CA LYS A 19 5.18 -4.29 10.59
C LYS A 19 4.79 -3.63 11.91
N TYR A 20 5.02 -2.33 11.99
CA TYR A 20 4.45 -1.44 12.98
C TYR A 20 3.36 -0.59 12.34
N LEU A 21 2.25 -0.40 13.06
CA LEU A 21 1.18 0.50 12.68
C LEU A 21 1.04 1.57 13.76
N ILE A 22 1.18 2.83 13.35
CA ILE A 22 1.00 4.00 14.21
C ILE A 22 -0.28 4.69 13.76
N THR A 23 -1.12 5.08 14.71
CA THR A 23 -2.36 5.79 14.44
C THR A 23 -2.38 7.12 15.18
N GLY A 24 -3.01 8.12 14.59
CA GLY A 24 -3.14 9.46 15.15
C GLY A 24 -3.90 10.41 14.24
N GLU A 25 -4.00 11.67 14.64
CA GLU A 25 -4.58 12.71 13.79
C GLU A 25 -3.77 12.87 12.49
N PRO A 26 -4.42 13.14 11.34
CA PRO A 26 -3.76 13.17 10.02
C PRO A 26 -2.55 14.10 9.94
N ASP A 27 -2.61 15.29 10.56
CA ASP A 27 -1.50 16.23 10.57
C ASP A 27 -0.31 15.68 11.36
N TYR A 28 -0.58 15.09 12.54
CA TYR A 28 0.45 14.43 13.34
C TYR A 28 1.09 13.26 12.59
N ILE A 29 0.31 12.45 11.90
CA ILE A 29 0.81 11.32 11.10
C ILE A 29 1.66 11.83 9.93
N THR A 30 1.26 12.93 9.29
CA THR A 30 2.02 13.54 8.19
C THR A 30 3.41 14.03 8.66
N GLU A 31 3.49 14.69 9.80
CA GLU A 31 4.77 15.15 10.36
C GLU A 31 5.63 13.96 10.85
N THR A 32 4.99 12.96 11.46
CA THR A 32 5.68 11.74 11.91
C THR A 32 6.25 10.96 10.72
N GLU A 33 5.54 10.86 9.60
CA GLU A 33 6.04 10.24 8.38
C GLU A 33 7.31 10.92 7.88
N LYS A 34 7.31 12.27 7.80
CA LYS A 34 8.49 13.05 7.38
C LYS A 34 9.68 12.80 8.30
N LEU A 35 9.44 12.85 9.61
CA LEU A 35 10.47 12.61 10.62
C LEU A 35 11.07 11.21 10.46
N PHE A 36 10.23 10.19 10.37
CA PHE A 36 10.70 8.81 10.32
C PHE A 36 11.40 8.47 9.01
N LYS A 37 10.96 9.04 7.88
CA LYS A 37 11.68 8.91 6.59
C LYS A 37 13.08 9.51 6.64
N ASN A 38 13.29 10.54 7.44
CA ASN A 38 14.60 11.18 7.59
C ASN A 38 15.50 10.46 8.61
N GLU A 39 14.95 9.90 9.67
CA GLU A 39 15.72 9.35 10.79
C GLU A 39 15.91 7.84 10.73
N LEU A 40 14.96 7.10 10.13
CA LEU A 40 15.02 5.66 10.07
C LEU A 40 15.68 5.20 8.76
N SER A 41 16.59 4.24 8.87
CA SER A 41 17.19 3.57 7.72
C SER A 41 16.89 2.07 7.76
N GLY A 42 16.92 1.40 6.60
CA GLY A 42 16.67 -0.03 6.52
C GLY A 42 15.20 -0.45 6.66
N VAL A 43 14.29 0.53 6.62
CA VAL A 43 12.83 0.30 6.67
C VAL A 43 12.10 1.16 5.64
N SER A 44 10.92 0.70 5.24
CA SER A 44 9.96 1.49 4.47
C SER A 44 8.98 2.17 5.43
N VAL A 45 8.72 3.46 5.20
CA VAL A 45 7.77 4.26 5.98
C VAL A 45 6.76 4.87 5.02
N PHE A 46 5.49 4.54 5.17
CA PHE A 46 4.42 5.02 4.28
C PHE A 46 3.08 5.05 5.00
N ARG A 47 2.15 5.83 4.46
CA ARG A 47 0.76 5.86 4.95
C ARG A 47 -0.11 4.88 4.15
N SER A 48 -0.94 4.10 4.85
CA SER A 48 -2.02 3.34 4.22
C SER A 48 -3.33 4.13 4.21
N GLU A 49 -3.51 4.98 5.22
CA GLU A 49 -4.62 5.93 5.36
C GLU A 49 -4.09 7.26 5.90
N PRO A 50 -4.83 8.37 5.82
CA PRO A 50 -4.39 9.65 6.37
C PRO A 50 -3.98 9.60 7.85
N PHE A 51 -4.60 8.70 8.61
CA PHE A 51 -4.42 8.51 10.06
C PHE A 51 -3.64 7.25 10.44
N PHE A 52 -3.12 6.51 9.46
CA PHE A 52 -2.29 5.31 9.66
C PHE A 52 -0.92 5.45 9.01
N LEU A 53 0.14 5.30 9.81
CA LEU A 53 1.52 5.20 9.35
C LEU A 53 2.02 3.78 9.56
N GLU A 54 2.53 3.17 8.51
CA GLU A 54 3.10 1.82 8.51
C GLU A 54 4.62 1.89 8.40
N ILE A 55 5.31 1.05 9.16
CA ILE A 55 6.75 0.83 9.07
C ILE A 55 6.94 -0.66 8.81
N THR A 56 7.58 -0.98 7.70
CA THR A 56 7.87 -2.35 7.26
C THR A 56 9.37 -2.52 6.95
N PRO A 57 9.89 -3.75 6.87
CA PRO A 57 11.19 -3.97 6.27
C PRO A 57 11.26 -3.39 4.85
N LEU A 58 12.47 -3.07 4.38
CA LEU A 58 12.66 -2.64 2.99
C LEU A 58 12.11 -3.68 2.01
N MET A 59 11.62 -3.22 0.87
CA MET A 59 11.06 -4.07 -0.19
C MET A 59 9.84 -4.89 0.24
N VAL A 60 9.13 -4.46 1.29
CA VAL A 60 7.87 -5.06 1.73
C VAL A 60 6.74 -4.05 1.54
N ASP A 61 6.19 -4.03 0.34
CA ASP A 61 5.02 -3.25 -0.05
C ASP A 61 4.16 -4.07 -1.04
N LYS A 62 3.00 -3.54 -1.43
CA LYS A 62 2.06 -4.26 -2.29
C LYS A 62 2.59 -4.49 -3.71
N GLY A 63 3.36 -3.56 -4.26
CA GLY A 63 3.97 -3.69 -5.59
C GLY A 63 5.00 -4.80 -5.62
N THR A 64 5.95 -4.76 -4.69
CA THR A 64 6.97 -5.82 -4.55
C THR A 64 6.34 -7.20 -4.35
N ALA A 65 5.30 -7.28 -3.49
CA ALA A 65 4.60 -8.55 -3.25
C ALA A 65 3.85 -9.06 -4.49
N LEU A 66 3.21 -8.16 -5.24
CA LEU A 66 2.51 -8.48 -6.49
C LEU A 66 3.48 -9.02 -7.54
N MET A 67 4.60 -8.33 -7.76
CA MET A 67 5.58 -8.72 -8.76
C MET A 67 6.30 -10.03 -8.38
N TRP A 68 6.61 -10.22 -7.10
CA TRP A 68 7.14 -11.50 -6.61
C TRP A 68 6.16 -12.66 -6.86
N LEU A 69 4.86 -12.44 -6.62
CA LEU A 69 3.83 -13.45 -6.89
C LEU A 69 3.71 -13.74 -8.39
N ALA A 70 3.67 -12.71 -9.23
CA ALA A 70 3.63 -12.85 -10.69
C ALA A 70 4.81 -13.68 -11.20
N ASP A 71 6.03 -13.34 -10.80
CA ASP A 71 7.25 -14.06 -11.16
C ASP A 71 7.21 -15.52 -10.71
N SER A 72 6.76 -15.79 -9.48
CA SER A 72 6.66 -17.17 -8.96
C SER A 72 5.64 -18.02 -9.68
N LEU A 73 4.65 -17.40 -10.33
CA LEU A 73 3.64 -18.05 -11.18
C LEU A 73 4.01 -18.08 -12.68
N GLY A 74 5.15 -17.50 -13.05
CA GLY A 74 5.57 -17.37 -14.46
C GLY A 74 4.71 -16.39 -15.28
N ILE A 75 4.05 -15.43 -14.60
CA ILE A 75 3.21 -14.39 -15.21
C ILE A 75 4.10 -13.19 -15.51
N ARG A 76 4.14 -12.75 -16.78
CA ARG A 76 4.89 -11.54 -17.15
C ARG A 76 4.17 -10.28 -16.69
N ARG A 77 4.92 -9.21 -16.40
CA ARG A 77 4.41 -7.92 -15.96
C ARG A 77 3.24 -7.42 -16.83
N GLU A 78 3.36 -7.53 -18.14
CA GLU A 78 2.34 -7.08 -19.10
C GLU A 78 0.99 -7.81 -18.99
N GLN A 79 0.98 -8.94 -18.28
CA GLN A 79 -0.21 -9.75 -18.01
C GLN A 79 -0.83 -9.46 -16.64
N VAL A 80 -0.25 -8.53 -15.88
CA VAL A 80 -0.70 -8.15 -14.55
C VAL A 80 -1.52 -6.88 -14.63
N MET A 81 -2.74 -6.91 -14.10
CA MET A 81 -3.54 -5.72 -13.85
C MET A 81 -3.71 -5.54 -12.34
N ALA A 82 -3.48 -4.33 -11.84
CA ALA A 82 -3.68 -3.98 -10.45
C ALA A 82 -4.71 -2.87 -10.30
N CYS A 83 -5.65 -3.02 -9.36
CA CYS A 83 -6.62 -2.00 -9.01
C CYS A 83 -6.40 -1.58 -7.55
N GLY A 84 -6.46 -0.27 -7.27
CA GLY A 84 -6.27 0.25 -5.93
C GLY A 84 -6.84 1.64 -5.73
N ASP A 85 -6.90 2.10 -4.47
CA ASP A 85 -7.47 3.40 -4.11
C ASP A 85 -6.65 4.15 -3.04
N GLY A 86 -5.78 3.48 -2.30
CA GLY A 86 -5.02 4.03 -1.18
C GLY A 86 -3.56 4.33 -1.48
N TYR A 87 -2.89 4.99 -0.53
CA TYR A 87 -1.46 5.29 -0.62
C TYR A 87 -0.59 4.04 -0.71
N ASN A 88 -0.99 2.95 -0.06
CA ASN A 88 -0.27 1.67 -0.08
C ASN A 88 -0.48 0.87 -1.36
N ASP A 89 -1.34 1.33 -2.27
CA ASP A 89 -1.58 0.71 -3.58
C ASP A 89 -0.72 1.34 -4.69
N ILE A 90 -0.10 2.50 -4.44
CA ILE A 90 0.64 3.27 -5.44
C ILE A 90 1.71 2.41 -6.12
N THR A 91 2.51 1.67 -5.35
CA THR A 91 3.56 0.82 -5.90
C THR A 91 2.99 -0.31 -6.75
N MET A 92 1.92 -0.97 -6.30
CA MET A 92 1.24 -2.02 -7.03
C MET A 92 0.63 -1.51 -8.34
N ILE A 93 0.01 -0.31 -8.32
CA ILE A 93 -0.56 0.35 -9.51
C ILE A 93 0.55 0.69 -10.51
N SER A 94 1.66 1.29 -10.05
CA SER A 94 2.74 1.73 -10.95
C SER A 94 3.58 0.57 -11.51
N GLU A 95 3.68 -0.55 -10.81
CA GLU A 95 4.50 -1.69 -11.22
C GLU A 95 3.75 -2.71 -12.07
N ALA A 96 2.42 -2.74 -12.04
CA ALA A 96 1.62 -3.60 -12.90
C ALA A 96 1.80 -3.26 -14.38
N GLY A 97 1.43 -4.18 -15.26
CA GLY A 97 1.34 -3.93 -16.70
C GLY A 97 0.18 -3.01 -17.05
N ILE A 98 -0.90 -3.07 -16.27
CA ILE A 98 -2.03 -2.13 -16.31
C ILE A 98 -2.35 -1.71 -14.87
N GLY A 99 -2.01 -0.49 -14.54
CA GLY A 99 -2.35 0.13 -13.26
C GLY A 99 -3.69 0.87 -13.32
N VAL A 100 -4.61 0.51 -12.44
CA VAL A 100 -5.95 1.08 -12.39
C VAL A 100 -6.21 1.72 -11.04
N ALA A 101 -6.55 3.00 -11.01
CA ALA A 101 -7.05 3.66 -9.82
C ALA A 101 -8.59 3.66 -9.80
N MET A 102 -9.18 3.51 -8.63
CA MET A 102 -10.61 3.70 -8.43
C MET A 102 -10.97 5.20 -8.52
N GLU A 103 -12.20 5.55 -8.92
CA GLU A 103 -12.64 6.96 -8.97
C GLU A 103 -12.54 7.64 -7.60
N ASN A 104 -12.86 6.92 -6.54
CA ASN A 104 -12.73 7.38 -5.15
C ASN A 104 -11.30 7.33 -4.59
N ALA A 105 -10.30 6.96 -5.43
CA ALA A 105 -8.90 6.84 -4.99
C ALA A 105 -8.31 8.18 -4.55
N GLN A 106 -7.29 8.09 -3.68
CA GLN A 106 -6.45 9.23 -3.34
C GLN A 106 -5.71 9.75 -4.58
N GLU A 107 -5.55 11.08 -4.69
CA GLU A 107 -4.91 11.71 -5.86
C GLU A 107 -3.54 11.13 -6.23
N PRO A 108 -2.63 10.79 -5.28
CA PRO A 108 -1.38 10.13 -5.64
C PRO A 108 -1.55 8.76 -6.31
N ALA A 109 -2.58 7.99 -5.94
CA ALA A 109 -2.88 6.70 -6.58
C ALA A 109 -3.43 6.89 -7.99
N LYS A 110 -4.30 7.90 -8.21
CA LYS A 110 -4.77 8.28 -9.56
C LYS A 110 -3.63 8.72 -10.47
N ASN A 111 -2.70 9.52 -9.94
CA ASN A 111 -1.54 10.00 -10.69
C ASN A 111 -0.55 8.90 -11.07
N ALA A 112 -0.54 7.78 -10.34
CA ALA A 112 0.31 6.63 -10.63
C ALA A 112 -0.34 5.64 -11.61
N ALA A 113 -1.62 5.78 -11.90
CA ALA A 113 -2.39 4.81 -12.69
C ALA A 113 -2.39 5.14 -14.18
N ASP A 114 -2.44 4.08 -15.01
CA ASP A 114 -2.66 4.20 -16.46
C ASP A 114 -4.12 4.54 -16.78
N PHE A 115 -5.04 4.16 -15.88
CA PHE A 115 -6.48 4.34 -16.06
C PHE A 115 -7.21 4.56 -14.73
N VAL A 116 -8.17 5.48 -14.73
CA VAL A 116 -9.11 5.65 -13.61
C VAL A 116 -10.43 4.99 -13.99
N THR A 117 -10.84 4.00 -13.21
CA THR A 117 -12.12 3.29 -13.38
C THR A 117 -13.24 3.97 -12.58
N LEU A 118 -14.41 3.33 -12.46
CA LEU A 118 -15.51 3.80 -11.63
C LEU A 118 -15.19 3.66 -10.13
N SER A 119 -16.04 4.20 -9.28
CA SER A 119 -15.89 4.09 -7.82
C SER A 119 -16.05 2.64 -7.32
N ASN A 120 -15.66 2.40 -6.08
CA ASN A 120 -15.94 1.12 -5.41
C ASN A 120 -17.45 0.84 -5.30
N ASP A 121 -18.29 1.88 -5.17
CA ASP A 121 -19.75 1.75 -5.09
C ASP A 121 -20.39 1.46 -6.46
N ASP A 122 -19.70 1.78 -7.55
CA ASP A 122 -20.16 1.60 -8.93
C ASP A 122 -19.51 0.41 -9.65
N ASN A 123 -19.00 -0.56 -8.88
CA ASN A 123 -18.35 -1.76 -9.42
C ASN A 123 -17.10 -1.47 -10.29
N GLY A 124 -16.25 -0.51 -9.89
CA GLY A 124 -15.11 -0.06 -10.66
C GLY A 124 -14.11 -1.17 -11.01
N VAL A 125 -13.84 -2.12 -10.10
CA VAL A 125 -12.98 -3.27 -10.40
C VAL A 125 -13.58 -4.14 -11.51
N ALA A 126 -14.89 -4.42 -11.47
CA ALA A 126 -15.55 -5.19 -12.52
C ALA A 126 -15.53 -4.47 -13.87
N ALA A 127 -15.65 -3.14 -13.87
CA ALA A 127 -15.54 -2.32 -15.08
C ALA A 127 -14.13 -2.39 -15.68
N ALA A 128 -13.09 -2.33 -14.85
CA ALA A 128 -11.70 -2.49 -15.28
C ALA A 128 -11.44 -3.87 -15.88
N ILE A 129 -11.90 -4.95 -15.22
CA ILE A 129 -11.77 -6.33 -15.73
C ILE A 129 -12.44 -6.47 -17.11
N LYS A 130 -13.67 -5.97 -17.26
CA LYS A 130 -14.37 -6.01 -18.54
C LYS A 130 -13.67 -5.26 -19.66
N LYS A 131 -12.97 -4.18 -19.31
CA LYS A 131 -12.27 -3.36 -20.30
C LYS A 131 -10.94 -3.96 -20.75
N PHE A 132 -10.19 -4.60 -19.84
CA PHE A 132 -8.80 -4.98 -20.11
C PHE A 132 -8.53 -6.48 -20.13
N ALA A 133 -9.41 -7.31 -19.57
CA ALA A 133 -9.19 -8.74 -19.41
C ALA A 133 -10.25 -9.64 -20.09
N LEU A 134 -11.34 -9.06 -20.59
CA LEU A 134 -12.39 -9.76 -21.34
C LEU A 134 -12.59 -9.14 -22.72
#